data_4894281ac0ab3a4b4f0cf49aca8436ac
#
_entry.id   4894281ac0ab3a4b4f0cf49aca8436ac
#
_cell.length_a   1.000
_cell.length_b   1.000
_cell.length_c   1.000
_cell.angle_alpha   90.00
_cell.angle_beta   90.00
_cell.angle_gamma   90.00
#
_symmetry.space_group_name_H-M   'P 1'
#
loop_
_entity.id
_entity.type
_entity.pdbx_description
1 polymer ?
#
loop_
_entity_poly.entity_id
_entity_poly.type
_entity_poly.pdbx_seq_one_letter_code
_entity_poly.pdbx_strand_id
1 'polypeptide(L)'
;PGVVNRRLFRRAFDAWLGLVPLAEDQRLILSCEDLAGHMPGHPGIDAYAMAGRLASVSARAAREMWPGAEVWLAYGTRAPAEWLASVYWQQAQHPHLTEDFAPFAERLRPACDFTALVAQIGLEADTPAIAMALERHGPRRLGPVEALYDLIGLPETLRDILAPVPVANASGKARIARKLVALNRQGLEPEALTAAKRALLGR
;
A
#
# COMPACT_ATOMS: atom_id res chain seq x y z
N PRO A 1 -7.61 13.13 12.41
CA PRO A 1 -7.09 12.88 11.09
C PRO A 1 -5.69 13.45 11.05
N GLY A 2 -4.67 12.54 10.98
CA GLY A 2 -3.27 12.92 11.13
C GLY A 2 -2.82 13.87 10.02
N VAL A 3 -2.59 15.11 10.40
CA VAL A 3 -1.85 16.03 9.54
C VAL A 3 -0.43 15.46 9.44
N VAL A 4 -0.10 14.91 8.27
CA VAL A 4 1.29 14.52 8.01
C VAL A 4 2.12 15.80 8.10
N ASN A 5 2.91 15.91 9.15
CA ASN A 5 3.86 17.00 9.26
C ASN A 5 4.96 16.78 8.22
N ARG A 6 4.83 17.45 7.07
CA ARG A 6 5.76 17.31 5.94
C ARG A 6 7.21 17.52 6.34
N ARG A 7 7.49 18.40 7.29
CA ARG A 7 8.86 18.66 7.78
C ARG A 7 9.41 17.47 8.54
N LEU A 8 8.60 16.87 9.41
CA LEU A 8 9.00 15.68 10.17
C LEU A 8 9.16 14.47 9.24
N PHE A 9 8.21 14.25 8.33
CA PHE A 9 8.32 13.20 7.33
C PHE A 9 9.58 13.36 6.48
N ARG A 10 9.81 14.56 5.91
CA ARG A 10 10.99 14.86 5.10
C ARG A 10 12.28 14.59 5.89
N ARG A 11 12.38 15.09 7.12
CA ARG A 11 13.58 14.88 7.96
C ARG A 11 13.84 13.40 8.25
N ALA A 12 12.79 12.64 8.58
CA ALA A 12 12.92 11.20 8.81
C ALA A 12 13.33 10.45 7.54
N PHE A 13 12.75 10.82 6.40
CA PHE A 13 13.05 10.21 5.12
C PHE A 13 14.49 10.53 4.66
N ASP A 14 14.94 11.78 4.79
CA ASP A 14 16.33 12.18 4.50
C ASP A 14 17.34 11.41 5.37
N ALA A 15 17.06 11.29 6.68
CA ALA A 15 17.90 10.54 7.59
C ALA A 15 18.00 9.06 7.20
N TRP A 16 16.88 8.48 6.74
CA TRP A 16 16.85 7.09 6.28
C TRP A 16 17.58 6.91 4.95
N LEU A 17 17.39 7.80 3.96
CA LEU A 17 18.12 7.77 2.70
C LEU A 17 19.64 7.87 2.92
N GLY A 18 20.08 8.70 3.88
CA GLY A 18 21.49 8.85 4.24
C GLY A 18 22.15 7.57 4.80
N LEU A 19 21.36 6.57 5.19
CA LEU A 19 21.87 5.25 5.61
C LEU A 19 22.09 4.30 4.44
N VAL A 20 21.61 4.64 3.25
CA VAL A 20 21.68 3.78 2.06
C VAL A 20 22.86 4.21 1.19
N PRO A 21 23.96 3.45 1.16
CA PRO A 21 25.02 3.71 0.21
C PRO A 21 24.54 3.34 -1.20
N LEU A 22 24.62 4.28 -2.13
CA LEU A 22 24.25 4.07 -3.53
C LEU A 22 25.36 4.62 -4.42
N ALA A 23 26.00 3.74 -5.18
CA ALA A 23 26.99 4.11 -6.18
C ALA A 23 26.31 4.52 -7.51
N GLU A 24 27.04 5.21 -8.40
CA GLU A 24 26.51 5.78 -9.64
C GLU A 24 25.93 4.74 -10.61
N ASP A 25 26.44 3.50 -10.59
CA ASP A 25 26.01 2.40 -11.45
C ASP A 25 24.94 1.51 -10.80
N GLN A 26 24.53 1.81 -9.58
CA GLN A 26 23.58 1.02 -8.83
C GLN A 26 22.14 1.50 -9.02
N ARG A 27 21.21 0.58 -8.80
CA ARG A 27 19.78 0.84 -8.79
C ARG A 27 19.22 0.49 -7.42
N LEU A 28 18.36 1.35 -6.91
CA LEU A 28 17.74 1.22 -5.60
C LEU A 28 16.24 1.03 -5.74
N ILE A 29 15.71 -0.01 -5.13
CA ILE A 29 14.26 -0.19 -4.95
C ILE A 29 13.94 0.09 -3.49
N LEU A 30 13.08 1.09 -3.26
CA LEU A 30 12.52 1.40 -1.96
C LEU A 30 11.07 0.92 -1.93
N SER A 31 10.77 -0.04 -1.08
CA SER A 31 9.41 -0.58 -0.94
C SER A 31 8.87 -0.29 0.46
N CYS A 32 7.83 0.52 0.55
CA CYS A 32 7.19 0.85 1.80
C CYS A 32 5.72 1.20 1.57
N GLU A 33 4.82 0.45 2.20
CA GLU A 33 3.37 0.65 2.09
C GLU A 33 2.93 2.02 2.60
N ASP A 34 3.54 2.51 3.67
CA ASP A 34 3.19 3.78 4.31
C ASP A 34 3.48 5.01 3.45
N LEU A 35 4.28 4.89 2.38
CA LEU A 35 4.54 5.99 1.45
C LEU A 35 3.32 6.39 0.62
N ALA A 36 2.29 5.56 0.55
CA ALA A 36 0.99 5.90 -0.03
C ALA A 36 0.07 6.67 0.96
N GLY A 37 0.48 6.79 2.22
CA GLY A 37 -0.32 7.35 3.30
C GLY A 37 -1.29 6.35 3.91
N HIS A 38 -2.22 6.84 4.72
CA HIS A 38 -3.20 5.97 5.35
C HIS A 38 -4.13 5.32 4.34
N MET A 39 -4.37 4.03 4.53
CA MET A 39 -5.32 3.27 3.73
C MET A 39 -6.75 3.80 3.94
N PRO A 40 -7.54 4.02 2.87
CA PRO A 40 -8.96 4.35 2.98
C PRO A 40 -9.74 3.32 3.83
N GLY A 41 -10.82 3.79 4.46
CA GLY A 41 -11.64 2.97 5.34
C GLY A 41 -11.43 3.24 6.84
N HIS A 42 -10.37 3.94 7.23
CA HIS A 42 -10.27 4.51 8.57
C HIS A 42 -11.27 5.66 8.76
N PRO A 43 -11.67 5.95 10.00
CA PRO A 43 -12.58 7.08 10.27
C PRO A 43 -12.07 8.39 9.66
N GLY A 44 -12.87 8.99 8.78
CA GLY A 44 -12.54 10.24 8.08
C GLY A 44 -11.51 10.13 6.96
N ILE A 45 -11.19 8.91 6.51
CA ILE A 45 -10.23 8.67 5.42
C ILE A 45 -10.91 7.80 4.35
N ASP A 46 -11.40 8.43 3.29
CA ASP A 46 -12.10 7.75 2.21
C ASP A 46 -11.30 7.68 0.89
N ALA A 47 -10.10 8.28 0.86
CA ALA A 47 -9.22 8.28 -0.30
C ALA A 47 -7.75 8.38 0.09
N TYR A 48 -6.84 8.11 -0.83
CA TYR A 48 -5.39 8.29 -0.67
C TYR A 48 -4.98 9.77 -0.85
N ALA A 49 -5.64 10.67 -0.11
CA ALA A 49 -5.49 12.12 -0.29
C ALA A 49 -4.06 12.66 -0.04
N MET A 50 -3.21 11.88 0.63
CA MET A 50 -1.83 12.29 0.92
C MET A 50 -0.80 11.69 -0.02
N ALA A 51 -1.18 10.74 -0.88
CA ALA A 51 -0.24 9.98 -1.70
C ALA A 51 0.62 10.88 -2.61
N GLY A 52 0.03 11.81 -3.33
CA GLY A 52 0.76 12.74 -4.21
C GLY A 52 1.74 13.63 -3.43
N ARG A 53 1.32 14.12 -2.26
CA ARG A 53 2.20 14.95 -1.42
C ARG A 53 3.37 14.17 -0.85
N LEU A 54 3.16 12.93 -0.41
CA LEU A 54 4.22 12.06 0.09
C LEU A 54 5.18 11.68 -1.04
N ALA A 55 4.64 11.33 -2.20
CA ALA A 55 5.41 11.05 -3.41
C ALA A 55 6.31 12.24 -3.80
N SER A 56 5.75 13.46 -3.85
CA SER A 56 6.48 14.69 -4.16
C SER A 56 7.65 14.93 -3.19
N VAL A 57 7.41 14.75 -1.88
CA VAL A 57 8.48 14.91 -0.87
C VAL A 57 9.55 13.84 -1.03
N SER A 58 9.14 12.59 -1.27
CA SER A 58 10.07 11.45 -1.40
C SER A 58 10.91 11.55 -2.67
N ALA A 59 10.29 11.85 -3.82
CA ALA A 59 10.99 12.00 -5.09
C ALA A 59 11.99 13.16 -5.06
N ARG A 60 11.59 14.28 -4.47
CA ARG A 60 12.48 15.42 -4.28
C ARG A 60 13.66 15.09 -3.35
N ALA A 61 13.41 14.40 -2.24
CA ALA A 61 14.46 13.96 -1.34
C ALA A 61 15.48 13.06 -2.02
N ALA A 62 15.00 12.09 -2.83
CA ALA A 62 15.88 11.18 -3.56
C ALA A 62 16.77 11.93 -4.59
N ARG A 63 16.20 12.88 -5.34
CA ARG A 63 16.96 13.68 -6.29
C ARG A 63 17.99 14.60 -5.61
N GLU A 64 17.67 15.14 -4.43
CA GLU A 64 18.61 15.96 -3.67
C GLU A 64 19.72 15.11 -3.04
N MET A 65 19.42 13.87 -2.62
CA MET A 65 20.42 12.94 -2.07
C MET A 65 21.36 12.39 -3.15
N TRP A 66 20.83 12.07 -4.32
CA TRP A 66 21.58 11.52 -5.45
C TRP A 66 21.33 12.35 -6.71
N PRO A 67 22.06 13.46 -6.89
CA PRO A 67 21.92 14.30 -8.08
C PRO A 67 22.19 13.53 -9.36
N GLY A 68 21.29 13.65 -10.34
CA GLY A 68 21.34 12.89 -11.60
C GLY A 68 20.64 11.53 -11.56
N ALA A 69 20.18 11.06 -10.40
CA ALA A 69 19.41 9.83 -10.33
C ALA A 69 18.03 9.97 -11.02
N GLU A 70 17.69 8.99 -11.85
CA GLU A 70 16.36 8.84 -12.40
C GLU A 70 15.44 8.24 -11.34
N VAL A 71 14.38 8.95 -10.97
CA VAL A 71 13.42 8.52 -9.94
C VAL A 71 12.11 8.10 -10.59
N TRP A 72 11.63 6.92 -10.23
CA TRP A 72 10.35 6.37 -10.65
C TRP A 72 9.48 6.05 -9.44
N LEU A 73 8.18 6.28 -9.59
CA LEU A 73 7.17 5.90 -8.60
C LEU A 73 6.40 4.68 -9.11
N ALA A 74 6.28 3.66 -8.27
CA ALA A 74 5.57 2.44 -8.64
C ALA A 74 4.51 2.12 -7.58
N TYR A 75 3.26 1.95 -8.01
CA TYR A 75 2.13 1.68 -7.12
C TYR A 75 1.49 0.34 -7.46
N GLY A 76 1.46 -0.56 -6.48
CA GLY A 76 0.66 -1.78 -6.58
C GLY A 76 -0.83 -1.41 -6.61
N THR A 77 -1.51 -1.76 -7.70
CA THR A 77 -2.95 -1.52 -7.87
C THR A 77 -3.71 -2.83 -7.91
N ARG A 78 -5.02 -2.77 -7.74
CA ARG A 78 -5.90 -3.92 -7.71
C ARG A 78 -7.22 -3.60 -8.41
N ALA A 79 -7.88 -4.63 -8.95
CA ALA A 79 -9.25 -4.46 -9.46
C ALA A 79 -10.17 -3.91 -8.34
N PRO A 80 -11.06 -2.95 -8.64
CA PRO A 80 -11.87 -2.27 -7.62
C PRO A 80 -12.61 -3.20 -6.66
N ALA A 81 -13.25 -4.25 -7.17
CA ALA A 81 -13.99 -5.20 -6.34
C ALA A 81 -13.07 -5.95 -5.37
N GLU A 82 -11.92 -6.40 -5.85
CA GLU A 82 -10.92 -7.12 -5.07
C GLU A 82 -10.26 -6.21 -4.02
N TRP A 83 -10.01 -4.95 -4.39
CA TRP A 83 -9.48 -3.96 -3.47
C TRP A 83 -10.46 -3.65 -2.35
N LEU A 84 -11.73 -3.36 -2.68
CA LEU A 84 -12.78 -3.09 -1.69
C LEU A 84 -12.95 -4.25 -0.71
N ALA A 85 -12.97 -5.49 -1.21
CA ALA A 85 -13.04 -6.68 -0.37
C ALA A 85 -11.82 -6.81 0.56
N SER A 86 -10.64 -6.52 0.04
CA SER A 86 -9.39 -6.56 0.80
C SER A 86 -9.35 -5.49 1.91
N VAL A 87 -9.70 -4.26 1.57
CA VAL A 87 -9.74 -3.16 2.54
C VAL A 87 -10.81 -3.41 3.61
N TYR A 88 -11.99 -3.86 3.22
CA TYR A 88 -13.03 -4.23 4.19
C TYR A 88 -12.56 -5.32 5.16
N TRP A 89 -11.88 -6.34 4.66
CA TRP A 89 -11.28 -7.37 5.49
C TRP A 89 -10.25 -6.80 6.48
N GLN A 90 -9.37 -5.92 6.01
CA GLN A 90 -8.37 -5.26 6.84
C GLN A 90 -9.04 -4.41 7.93
N GLN A 91 -10.00 -3.57 7.54
CA GLN A 91 -10.71 -2.67 8.46
C GLN A 91 -11.61 -3.41 9.47
N ALA A 92 -12.17 -4.56 9.10
CA ALA A 92 -12.97 -5.38 10.02
C ALA A 92 -12.18 -5.88 11.24
N GLN A 93 -10.86 -5.98 11.11
CA GLN A 93 -9.98 -6.33 12.23
C GLN A 93 -9.83 -5.19 13.24
N HIS A 94 -10.14 -3.94 12.87
CA HIS A 94 -10.14 -2.79 13.76
C HIS A 94 -11.52 -2.59 14.41
N PRO A 95 -11.58 -2.09 15.66
CA PRO A 95 -12.87 -1.97 16.37
C PRO A 95 -13.79 -0.89 15.78
N HIS A 96 -13.25 0.07 15.05
CA HIS A 96 -14.03 1.18 14.51
C HIS A 96 -14.93 0.80 13.33
N LEU A 97 -14.66 -0.31 12.62
CA LEU A 97 -15.51 -0.71 11.51
C LEU A 97 -16.77 -1.43 12.03
N THR A 98 -17.91 -0.76 11.90
CA THR A 98 -19.23 -1.29 12.30
C THR A 98 -20.22 -1.35 11.14
N GLU A 99 -19.92 -0.78 9.98
CA GLU A 99 -20.77 -0.81 8.79
C GLU A 99 -20.67 -2.14 8.03
N ASP A 100 -21.73 -2.50 7.31
CA ASP A 100 -21.72 -3.66 6.43
C ASP A 100 -20.94 -3.37 5.14
N PHE A 101 -20.60 -4.44 4.38
CA PHE A 101 -19.78 -4.32 3.18
C PHE A 101 -20.38 -3.40 2.11
N ALA A 102 -21.70 -3.43 1.90
CA ALA A 102 -22.33 -2.64 0.84
C ALA A 102 -22.20 -1.13 1.05
N PRO A 103 -22.59 -0.54 2.20
CA PRO A 103 -22.37 0.88 2.46
C PRO A 103 -20.88 1.25 2.51
N PHE A 104 -20.02 0.40 3.07
CA PHE A 104 -18.58 0.58 3.05
C PHE A 104 -18.03 0.69 1.61
N ALA A 105 -18.41 -0.26 0.75
CA ALA A 105 -17.97 -0.29 -0.64
C ALA A 105 -18.49 0.92 -1.43
N GLU A 106 -19.73 1.34 -1.19
CA GLU A 106 -20.30 2.51 -1.85
C GLU A 106 -19.56 3.80 -1.47
N ARG A 107 -19.23 3.97 -0.19
CA ARG A 107 -18.48 5.12 0.32
C ARG A 107 -17.06 5.19 -0.28
N LEU A 108 -16.39 4.05 -0.44
CA LEU A 108 -15.01 4.00 -0.95
C LEU A 108 -14.90 3.84 -2.46
N ARG A 109 -16.01 3.62 -3.18
CA ARG A 109 -16.00 3.45 -4.64
C ARG A 109 -15.28 4.58 -5.39
N PRO A 110 -15.43 5.87 -5.02
CA PRO A 110 -14.69 6.94 -5.69
C PRO A 110 -13.16 6.83 -5.59
N ALA A 111 -12.64 6.15 -4.56
CA ALA A 111 -11.20 5.94 -4.38
C ALA A 111 -10.62 4.80 -5.24
N CYS A 112 -11.45 4.10 -6.02
CA CYS A 112 -11.03 2.92 -6.79
C CYS A 112 -10.50 3.25 -8.19
N ASP A 113 -10.50 4.49 -8.62
CA ASP A 113 -9.87 4.87 -9.90
C ASP A 113 -8.36 5.01 -9.71
N PHE A 114 -7.70 3.87 -9.62
CA PHE A 114 -6.25 3.82 -9.41
C PHE A 114 -5.46 4.33 -10.62
N THR A 115 -6.03 4.27 -11.82
CA THR A 115 -5.39 4.81 -13.01
C THR A 115 -5.29 6.33 -12.92
N ALA A 116 -6.40 7.00 -12.62
CA ALA A 116 -6.42 8.45 -12.41
C ALA A 116 -5.57 8.85 -11.20
N LEU A 117 -5.66 8.10 -10.09
CA LEU A 117 -4.88 8.36 -8.88
C LEU A 117 -3.36 8.31 -9.15
N VAL A 118 -2.87 7.27 -9.81
CA VAL A 118 -1.43 7.12 -10.11
C VAL A 118 -0.96 8.21 -11.08
N ALA A 119 -1.76 8.56 -12.09
CA ALA A 119 -1.47 9.66 -12.99
C ALA A 119 -1.37 11.00 -12.24
N GLN A 120 -2.32 11.28 -11.35
CA GLN A 120 -2.30 12.48 -10.52
C GLN A 120 -1.08 12.53 -9.60
N ILE A 121 -0.72 11.41 -8.97
CA ILE A 121 0.49 11.33 -8.12
C ILE A 121 1.74 11.68 -8.93
N GLY A 122 1.86 11.14 -10.15
CA GLY A 122 2.97 11.45 -11.04
C GLY A 122 3.08 12.95 -11.36
N LEU A 123 1.95 13.57 -11.67
CA LEU A 123 1.88 15.02 -11.92
C LEU A 123 2.26 15.83 -10.67
N GLU A 124 1.72 15.51 -9.50
CA GLU A 124 2.03 16.23 -8.26
C GLU A 124 3.50 16.06 -7.82
N ALA A 125 4.11 14.93 -8.11
CA ALA A 125 5.49 14.62 -7.77
C ALA A 125 6.49 15.09 -8.85
N ASP A 126 6.02 15.53 -10.01
CA ASP A 126 6.85 15.77 -11.20
C ASP A 126 7.79 14.60 -11.47
N THR A 127 7.23 13.39 -11.51
CA THR A 127 8.00 12.14 -11.52
C THR A 127 7.19 11.06 -12.24
N PRO A 128 7.79 10.29 -13.16
CA PRO A 128 7.11 9.16 -13.77
C PRO A 128 6.49 8.23 -12.71
N ALA A 129 5.20 7.95 -12.86
CA ALA A 129 4.48 7.06 -11.97
C ALA A 129 3.78 5.95 -12.75
N ILE A 130 3.92 4.71 -12.30
CA ILE A 130 3.35 3.53 -12.94
C ILE A 130 2.43 2.77 -12.00
N ALA A 131 1.34 2.24 -12.55
CA ALA A 131 0.44 1.32 -11.88
C ALA A 131 0.86 -0.13 -12.17
N MET A 132 1.06 -0.93 -11.12
CA MET A 132 1.41 -2.35 -11.21
C MET A 132 0.21 -3.17 -10.75
N ALA A 133 -0.63 -3.62 -11.69
CA ALA A 133 -1.82 -4.42 -11.38
C ALA A 133 -1.44 -5.78 -10.78
N LEU A 134 -1.88 -6.05 -9.57
CA LEU A 134 -1.61 -7.31 -8.86
C LEU A 134 -2.16 -8.52 -9.61
N GLU A 135 -3.27 -8.37 -10.32
CA GLU A 135 -3.87 -9.44 -11.14
C GLU A 135 -2.94 -9.87 -12.28
N ARG A 136 -2.15 -8.93 -12.81
CA ARG A 136 -1.19 -9.19 -13.89
C ARG A 136 0.14 -9.72 -13.36
N HIS A 137 0.64 -9.18 -12.27
CA HIS A 137 1.99 -9.45 -11.80
C HIS A 137 2.04 -10.48 -10.66
N GLY A 138 0.96 -10.63 -9.88
CA GLY A 138 0.89 -11.58 -8.78
C GLY A 138 1.11 -13.04 -9.16
N PRO A 139 0.61 -13.54 -10.32
CA PRO A 139 0.84 -14.92 -10.76
C PRO A 139 2.26 -15.22 -11.24
N ARG A 140 3.12 -14.23 -11.40
CA ARG A 140 4.50 -14.43 -11.86
C ARG A 140 5.32 -15.18 -10.80
N ARG A 141 6.41 -15.84 -11.21
CA ARG A 141 7.23 -16.72 -10.35
C ARG A 141 7.73 -16.03 -9.07
N LEU A 142 8.18 -14.79 -9.19
CA LEU A 142 8.64 -13.98 -8.06
C LEU A 142 7.56 -13.02 -7.52
N GLY A 143 6.29 -13.18 -7.99
CA GLY A 143 5.19 -12.35 -7.57
C GLY A 143 5.23 -10.93 -8.14
N PRO A 144 4.53 -9.97 -7.49
CA PRO A 144 4.39 -8.61 -8.00
C PRO A 144 5.71 -7.85 -8.15
N VAL A 145 6.75 -8.22 -7.40
CA VAL A 145 8.07 -7.57 -7.46
C VAL A 145 8.72 -7.68 -8.83
N GLU A 146 8.35 -8.66 -9.64
CA GLU A 146 8.87 -8.80 -11.01
C GLU A 146 8.57 -7.59 -11.88
N ALA A 147 7.48 -6.86 -11.61
CA ALA A 147 7.20 -5.61 -12.31
C ALA A 147 8.28 -4.56 -12.05
N LEU A 148 8.81 -4.50 -10.83
CA LEU A 148 9.94 -3.62 -10.49
C LEU A 148 11.24 -4.12 -11.11
N TYR A 149 11.45 -5.42 -11.18
CA TYR A 149 12.62 -6.00 -11.86
C TYR A 149 12.61 -5.70 -13.36
N ASP A 150 11.44 -5.72 -13.99
CA ASP A 150 11.28 -5.31 -15.39
C ASP A 150 11.63 -3.82 -15.55
N LEU A 151 11.11 -2.97 -14.67
CA LEU A 151 11.34 -1.53 -14.70
C LEU A 151 12.84 -1.17 -14.58
N ILE A 152 13.55 -1.82 -13.66
CA ILE A 152 14.98 -1.58 -13.48
C ILE A 152 15.87 -2.38 -14.44
N GLY A 153 15.28 -3.20 -15.33
CA GLY A 153 16.04 -4.03 -16.27
C GLY A 153 16.92 -5.08 -15.58
N LEU A 154 16.42 -5.71 -14.48
CA LEU A 154 17.18 -6.78 -13.83
C LEU A 154 17.31 -7.97 -14.78
N PRO A 155 18.53 -8.45 -15.07
CA PRO A 155 18.77 -9.58 -15.97
C PRO A 155 18.05 -10.86 -15.51
N GLU A 156 17.55 -11.66 -16.46
CA GLU A 156 16.88 -12.93 -16.15
C GLU A 156 17.78 -13.88 -15.36
N THR A 157 19.05 -13.94 -15.70
CA THR A 157 20.05 -14.76 -14.98
C THR A 157 20.15 -14.44 -13.50
N LEU A 158 19.92 -13.18 -13.10
CA LEU A 158 19.86 -12.80 -11.70
C LEU A 158 18.49 -13.11 -11.06
N ARG A 159 17.41 -13.11 -11.86
CA ARG A 159 16.10 -13.51 -11.36
C ARG A 159 16.04 -15.02 -11.11
N ASP A 160 16.68 -15.82 -11.95
CA ASP A 160 16.65 -17.29 -11.85
C ASP A 160 17.23 -17.84 -10.55
N ILE A 161 18.18 -17.13 -9.95
CA ILE A 161 18.75 -17.52 -8.65
C ILE A 161 17.83 -17.19 -7.45
N LEU A 162 16.77 -16.38 -7.65
CA LEU A 162 15.84 -16.04 -6.60
C LEU A 162 14.79 -17.14 -6.41
N ALA A 163 14.48 -17.45 -5.16
CA ALA A 163 13.43 -18.41 -4.83
C ALA A 163 12.05 -17.90 -5.25
N PRO A 164 11.17 -18.79 -5.76
CA PRO A 164 9.78 -18.42 -6.03
C PRO A 164 9.09 -17.87 -4.78
N VAL A 165 8.25 -16.86 -4.95
CA VAL A 165 7.47 -16.27 -3.87
C VAL A 165 6.12 -16.97 -3.78
N PRO A 166 5.77 -17.62 -2.67
CA PRO A 166 4.47 -18.24 -2.50
C PRO A 166 3.37 -17.17 -2.44
N VAL A 167 2.20 -17.51 -2.97
CA VAL A 167 1.03 -16.64 -2.83
C VAL A 167 0.65 -16.55 -1.36
N ALA A 168 0.95 -15.40 -0.75
CA ALA A 168 0.55 -15.08 0.61
C ALA A 168 -0.72 -14.22 0.61
N ASN A 169 -1.44 -14.22 1.72
CA ASN A 169 -2.61 -13.37 1.94
C ASN A 169 -3.76 -13.56 0.93
N ALA A 170 -3.92 -14.77 0.38
CA ALA A 170 -5.08 -15.10 -0.44
C ALA A 170 -6.37 -14.78 0.35
N SER A 171 -7.17 -13.85 -0.16
CA SER A 171 -8.40 -13.42 0.46
C SER A 171 -9.49 -14.46 0.27
N GLY A 172 -9.84 -15.16 1.30
CA GLY A 172 -10.97 -16.10 1.32
C GLY A 172 -11.94 -15.83 2.47
N LYS A 173 -12.14 -14.56 2.87
CA LYS A 173 -12.53 -14.29 4.25
C LYS A 173 -13.75 -13.37 4.42
N ALA A 174 -14.60 -13.18 3.38
CA ALA A 174 -15.80 -12.34 3.47
C ALA A 174 -16.74 -12.77 4.63
N ARG A 175 -16.88 -14.08 4.86
CA ARG A 175 -17.67 -14.62 5.97
C ARG A 175 -17.06 -14.26 7.34
N ILE A 176 -15.73 -14.30 7.46
CA ILE A 176 -15.04 -13.95 8.70
C ILE A 176 -15.09 -12.43 8.92
N ALA A 177 -14.92 -11.62 7.86
CA ALA A 177 -15.05 -10.16 7.96
C ALA A 177 -16.41 -9.75 8.54
N ARG A 178 -17.51 -10.36 8.06
CA ARG A 178 -18.86 -10.12 8.63
C ARG A 178 -18.94 -10.48 10.11
N LYS A 179 -18.30 -11.56 10.54
CA LYS A 179 -18.29 -11.95 11.97
C LYS A 179 -17.47 -10.97 12.81
N LEU A 180 -16.33 -10.47 12.28
CA LEU A 180 -15.52 -9.46 12.95
C LEU A 180 -16.32 -8.15 13.13
N VAL A 181 -17.03 -7.71 12.09
CA VAL A 181 -17.89 -6.53 12.19
C VAL A 181 -19.04 -6.74 13.19
N ALA A 182 -19.64 -7.93 13.23
CA ALA A 182 -20.65 -8.25 14.25
C ALA A 182 -20.07 -8.19 15.67
N LEU A 183 -18.81 -8.62 15.89
CA LEU A 183 -18.13 -8.45 17.19
C LEU A 183 -17.89 -6.97 17.51
N ASN A 184 -17.47 -6.16 16.53
CA ASN A 184 -17.25 -4.72 16.72
C ASN A 184 -18.54 -3.98 17.19
N ARG A 185 -19.71 -4.46 16.80
CA ARG A 185 -21.02 -3.88 17.18
C ARG A 185 -21.46 -4.23 18.59
N GLN A 186 -20.82 -5.19 19.26
CA GLN A 186 -21.28 -5.68 20.57
C GLN A 186 -20.90 -4.78 21.75
N GLY A 187 -20.07 -3.75 21.52
CA GLY A 187 -19.62 -2.86 22.60
C GLY A 187 -18.80 -3.58 23.69
N LEU A 188 -18.11 -4.65 23.35
CA LEU A 188 -17.25 -5.38 24.27
C LEU A 188 -16.08 -4.50 24.72
N GLU A 189 -15.64 -4.73 25.96
CA GLU A 189 -14.40 -4.15 26.46
C GLU A 189 -13.20 -4.52 25.55
N PRO A 190 -12.19 -3.64 25.39
CA PRO A 190 -11.10 -3.82 24.43
C PRO A 190 -10.39 -5.16 24.49
N GLU A 191 -10.16 -5.67 25.70
CA GLU A 191 -9.48 -6.95 25.93
C GLU A 191 -10.39 -8.13 25.49
N ALA A 192 -11.66 -8.11 25.85
CA ALA A 192 -12.64 -9.12 25.47
C ALA A 192 -12.85 -9.14 23.95
N LEU A 193 -12.94 -7.97 23.31
CA LEU A 193 -13.02 -7.86 21.86
C LEU A 193 -11.79 -8.43 21.17
N THR A 194 -10.60 -8.13 21.69
CA THR A 194 -9.35 -8.64 21.16
C THR A 194 -9.26 -10.18 21.26
N ALA A 195 -9.64 -10.73 22.41
CA ALA A 195 -9.67 -12.18 22.63
C ALA A 195 -10.67 -12.87 21.68
N ALA A 196 -11.89 -12.32 21.54
CA ALA A 196 -12.91 -12.86 20.64
C ALA A 196 -12.46 -12.83 19.16
N LYS A 197 -11.79 -11.75 18.73
CA LYS A 197 -11.24 -11.66 17.37
C LYS A 197 -10.09 -12.67 17.14
N ARG A 198 -9.18 -12.82 18.10
CA ARG A 198 -8.10 -13.82 18.00
C ARG A 198 -8.66 -15.24 17.86
N ALA A 199 -9.63 -15.61 18.71
CA ALA A 199 -10.30 -16.91 18.61
C ALA A 199 -10.94 -17.12 17.23
N LEU A 200 -11.61 -16.09 16.67
CA LEU A 200 -12.23 -16.16 15.35
C LEU A 200 -11.19 -16.29 14.21
N LEU A 201 -10.01 -15.74 14.39
CA LEU A 201 -8.92 -15.76 13.40
C LEU A 201 -8.01 -17.00 13.55
N GLY A 202 -8.21 -17.82 14.58
CA GLY A 202 -7.34 -18.97 14.89
C GLY A 202 -5.94 -18.56 15.34
N ARG A 203 -5.84 -17.47 16.09
CA ARG A 203 -4.56 -16.90 16.60
C ARG A 203 -4.55 -16.85 18.11
#